data_b834a3c825c0a33634f2b6af3ca27352
#
_entry.id   b834a3c825c0a33634f2b6af3ca27352
#
_cell.length_a   1.000
_cell.length_b   1.000
_cell.length_c   1.000
_cell.angle_alpha   90.00
_cell.angle_beta   90.00
_cell.angle_gamma   90.00
#
_symmetry.space_group_name_H-M   'P 1'
#
loop_
_entity.id
_entity.type
_entity.pdbx_description
1 polymer ?
#
loop_
_entity_poly.entity_id
_entity_poly.type
_entity_poly.pdbx_seq_one_letter_code
_entity_poly.pdbx_strand_id
1 'polypeptide(L)'
;MKNGIWILIAFISTTTFAQKAEDLKKFGKYITQEGLKEKLSVIASAEMEGRETATPGQKKAAAYIESQFKKWGLQPGNGASYQQVYPVYQDALTEKSLTVNGKTFEWDKDFSFSLQTIGTGNFNYTNVVYAGYGIVDAANGINDYENLDVQGKLVIVSEGSAAGIPTMGQGGNRAFNANPASPMSKMRNAMAKGAAGLCIINADFPKKTATPTKGNMYVKANTAKGFAMLSISKTLANEILGTSNYTKGSFATQVNLVATKVTENLESSNVVGYVPGTDKKDEYLVVSAHYDHLGKRGDVIWYGADDDGSGTVSVMQMAETFAQAAKKGKGPRRSVVFIIVSGEEKGLWGSDYYSEHPLFPLANTTADLNIDMVGRVDTERQTADSLNYVYVIGHDKLSTDLPIINEAANKASTNLTLDYKYDDPADKNMIYYRSDHYNFAKKGVPVLFFYDGMLLADYHQPTDTIEKINFDLMQRRVMMIYYTAAEMANRDEMLKRDLKLNMPSR
;
A
#
# COMPACT_ATOMS: atom_id res chain seq x y z
N MET A 1 5.53 16.33 61.44
CA MET A 1 6.67 16.14 60.55
C MET A 1 6.52 14.94 59.57
N LYS A 2 5.30 14.67 59.04
CA LYS A 2 5.10 13.57 58.04
C LYS A 2 4.72 14.06 56.63
N ASN A 3 4.41 15.33 56.43
CA ASN A 3 3.93 15.83 55.13
C ASN A 3 5.02 16.42 54.20
N GLY A 4 6.26 16.62 54.71
CA GLY A 4 7.33 17.21 53.87
C GLY A 4 8.13 16.20 53.02
N ILE A 5 8.13 14.92 53.43
CA ILE A 5 8.95 13.89 52.73
C ILE A 5 8.30 13.45 51.43
N TRP A 6 6.95 13.41 51.35
CA TRP A 6 6.24 13.00 50.14
C TRP A 6 6.37 14.01 48.96
N ILE A 7 6.41 15.30 49.29
CA ILE A 7 6.60 16.36 48.25
C ILE A 7 8.00 16.31 47.66
N LEU A 8 9.02 15.97 48.45
CA LEU A 8 10.39 15.86 47.98
C LEU A 8 10.61 14.63 47.06
N ILE A 9 9.94 13.50 47.34
CA ILE A 9 10.02 12.28 46.53
C ILE A 9 9.32 12.47 45.17
N ALA A 10 8.16 13.14 45.13
CA ALA A 10 7.48 13.45 43.86
C ALA A 10 8.29 14.43 43.01
N PHE A 11 8.94 15.43 43.57
CA PHE A 11 9.81 16.37 42.85
C PHE A 11 11.08 15.72 42.31
N ILE A 12 11.69 14.78 43.04
CA ILE A 12 12.87 14.04 42.62
C ILE A 12 12.51 13.09 41.47
N SER A 13 11.33 12.45 41.49
CA SER A 13 10.90 11.56 40.40
C SER A 13 10.67 12.30 39.09
N THR A 14 9.97 13.42 39.10
CA THR A 14 9.71 14.21 37.87
C THR A 14 10.99 14.78 37.24
N THR A 15 11.94 15.26 38.05
CA THR A 15 13.22 15.76 37.55
C THR A 15 14.08 14.64 36.93
N THR A 16 14.02 13.42 37.46
CA THR A 16 14.79 12.27 36.95
C THR A 16 14.30 11.81 35.59
N PHE A 17 12.99 11.87 35.34
CA PHE A 17 12.38 11.43 34.07
C PHE A 17 12.61 12.46 32.95
N ALA A 18 12.41 13.74 33.21
CA ALA A 18 12.75 14.80 32.27
C ALA A 18 14.24 14.73 31.86
N GLN A 19 15.13 14.42 32.79
CA GLN A 19 16.55 14.25 32.51
C GLN A 19 16.83 13.04 31.60
N LYS A 20 16.09 11.93 31.74
CA LYS A 20 16.26 10.74 30.86
C LYS A 20 15.87 11.04 29.42
N ALA A 21 14.75 11.77 29.18
CA ALA A 21 14.35 12.19 27.85
C ALA A 21 15.38 13.12 27.20
N GLU A 22 15.89 14.11 27.94
CA GLU A 22 16.92 15.03 27.49
C GLU A 22 18.25 14.31 27.20
N ASP A 23 18.60 13.31 27.99
CA ASP A 23 19.78 12.50 27.73
C ASP A 23 19.64 11.69 26.43
N LEU A 24 18.46 11.13 26.15
CA LEU A 24 18.20 10.39 24.92
C LEU A 24 18.23 11.31 23.69
N LYS A 25 17.64 12.51 23.76
CA LYS A 25 17.65 13.50 22.67
C LYS A 25 19.06 13.88 22.23
N LYS A 26 20.04 13.90 23.13
CA LYS A 26 21.47 14.18 22.79
C LYS A 26 22.05 13.19 21.79
N PHE A 27 21.49 12.00 21.65
CA PHE A 27 21.89 11.01 20.65
C PHE A 27 21.41 11.36 19.24
N GLY A 28 20.46 12.27 19.07
CA GLY A 28 20.02 12.76 17.77
C GLY A 28 21.18 13.21 16.86
N LYS A 29 22.32 13.62 17.42
CA LYS A 29 23.54 13.93 16.66
C LYS A 29 24.07 12.77 15.80
N TYR A 30 23.65 11.53 16.04
CA TYR A 30 23.98 10.37 15.21
C TYR A 30 23.09 10.24 13.98
N ILE A 31 22.03 11.05 13.86
CA ILE A 31 21.24 11.17 12.63
C ILE A 31 21.97 12.14 11.72
N THR A 32 22.66 11.62 10.72
CA THR A 32 23.53 12.41 9.82
C THR A 32 23.11 12.22 8.36
N GLN A 33 23.40 13.21 7.52
CA GLN A 33 23.14 13.13 6.08
C GLN A 33 23.92 11.97 5.46
N GLU A 34 25.17 11.78 5.87
CA GLU A 34 26.04 10.71 5.41
C GLU A 34 25.46 9.33 5.77
N GLY A 35 25.00 9.16 7.02
CA GLY A 35 24.40 7.89 7.47
C GLY A 35 23.10 7.56 6.75
N LEU A 36 22.25 8.55 6.48
CA LEU A 36 21.05 8.39 5.67
C LEU A 36 21.39 8.04 4.22
N LYS A 37 22.33 8.77 3.61
CA LYS A 37 22.77 8.56 2.24
C LYS A 37 23.41 7.19 2.04
N GLU A 38 24.29 6.75 2.96
CA GLU A 38 24.93 5.44 2.90
C GLU A 38 23.89 4.32 2.84
N LYS A 39 22.90 4.34 3.73
CA LYS A 39 21.83 3.34 3.76
C LYS A 39 20.94 3.39 2.52
N LEU A 40 20.59 4.60 2.08
CA LEU A 40 19.72 4.78 0.90
C LEU A 40 20.42 4.34 -0.38
N SER A 41 21.74 4.54 -0.49
CA SER A 41 22.54 4.06 -1.62
C SER A 41 22.49 2.55 -1.79
N VAL A 42 22.20 1.80 -0.72
CA VAL A 42 21.97 0.36 -0.79
C VAL A 42 20.50 0.06 -1.10
N ILE A 43 19.57 0.61 -0.32
CA ILE A 43 18.12 0.32 -0.44
C ILE A 43 17.59 0.71 -1.82
N ALA A 44 17.99 1.85 -2.38
CA ALA A 44 17.57 2.32 -3.70
C ALA A 44 18.57 1.95 -4.82
N SER A 45 19.38 0.91 -4.64
CA SER A 45 20.33 0.45 -5.66
C SER A 45 19.68 -0.45 -6.70
N ALA A 46 20.34 -0.61 -7.85
CA ALA A 46 19.93 -1.54 -8.89
C ALA A 46 19.94 -3.01 -8.40
N GLU A 47 20.81 -3.35 -7.43
CA GLU A 47 20.89 -4.69 -6.84
C GLU A 47 19.59 -5.09 -6.14
N MET A 48 18.88 -4.13 -5.56
CA MET A 48 17.59 -4.35 -4.90
C MET A 48 16.42 -4.46 -5.88
N GLU A 49 16.64 -4.32 -7.18
CA GLU A 49 15.67 -4.58 -8.25
C GLU A 49 14.32 -3.87 -8.05
N GLY A 50 14.32 -2.71 -7.38
CA GLY A 50 13.12 -1.95 -7.04
C GLY A 50 12.21 -2.61 -6.01
N ARG A 51 12.68 -3.61 -5.29
CA ARG A 51 12.10 -4.20 -4.05
C ARG A 51 10.63 -4.62 -4.14
N GLU A 52 10.12 -5.01 -5.34
CA GLU A 52 8.71 -5.41 -5.45
C GLU A 52 8.39 -6.56 -4.49
N THR A 53 7.29 -6.44 -3.76
CA THR A 53 6.78 -7.41 -2.79
C THR A 53 6.88 -8.84 -3.29
N ALA A 54 7.35 -9.76 -2.43
CA ALA A 54 7.54 -11.20 -2.68
C ALA A 54 8.54 -11.56 -3.79
N THR A 55 9.31 -10.59 -4.32
CA THR A 55 10.36 -10.83 -5.33
C THR A 55 11.75 -11.02 -4.69
N PRO A 56 12.75 -11.51 -5.46
CA PRO A 56 14.12 -11.57 -4.98
C PRO A 56 14.68 -10.22 -4.51
N GLY A 57 14.32 -9.11 -5.16
CA GLY A 57 14.74 -7.76 -4.77
C GLY A 57 14.24 -7.38 -3.38
N GLN A 58 12.98 -7.65 -3.08
CA GLN A 58 12.41 -7.44 -1.75
C GLN A 58 13.14 -8.30 -0.69
N LYS A 59 13.44 -9.56 -0.97
CA LYS A 59 14.14 -10.44 -0.04
C LYS A 59 15.58 -9.98 0.24
N LYS A 60 16.29 -9.44 -0.75
CA LYS A 60 17.61 -8.82 -0.56
C LYS A 60 17.53 -7.60 0.36
N ALA A 61 16.53 -6.72 0.16
CA ALA A 61 16.32 -5.56 1.01
C ALA A 61 15.99 -5.95 2.46
N ALA A 62 15.10 -6.94 2.65
CA ALA A 62 14.80 -7.49 3.98
C ALA A 62 16.06 -8.02 4.68
N ALA A 63 16.88 -8.80 3.97
CA ALA A 63 18.13 -9.34 4.50
C ALA A 63 19.14 -8.23 4.86
N TYR A 64 19.22 -7.17 4.06
CA TYR A 64 20.06 -6.01 4.37
C TYR A 64 19.59 -5.31 5.66
N ILE A 65 18.31 -4.98 5.77
CA ILE A 65 17.74 -4.33 6.96
C ILE A 65 17.99 -5.20 8.21
N GLU A 66 17.69 -6.49 8.13
CA GLU A 66 17.94 -7.45 9.21
C GLU A 66 19.42 -7.47 9.62
N SER A 67 20.34 -7.47 8.65
CA SER A 67 21.78 -7.47 8.91
C SER A 67 22.22 -6.22 9.69
N GLN A 68 21.63 -5.04 9.36
CA GLN A 68 21.91 -3.80 10.07
C GLN A 68 21.34 -3.82 11.49
N PHE A 69 20.12 -4.32 11.70
CA PHE A 69 19.54 -4.47 13.03
C PHE A 69 20.40 -5.36 13.92
N LYS A 70 20.87 -6.50 13.39
CA LYS A 70 21.84 -7.38 14.08
C LYS A 70 23.14 -6.65 14.42
N LYS A 71 23.74 -5.96 13.46
CA LYS A 71 24.99 -5.20 13.63
C LYS A 71 24.86 -4.15 14.74
N TRP A 72 23.72 -3.47 14.83
CA TRP A 72 23.48 -2.47 15.88
C TRP A 72 23.06 -3.08 17.21
N GLY A 73 22.76 -4.39 17.26
CA GLY A 73 22.40 -5.11 18.48
C GLY A 73 20.97 -4.90 18.94
N LEU A 74 20.05 -4.62 18.02
CA LEU A 74 18.62 -4.72 18.32
C LEU A 74 18.26 -6.16 18.68
N GLN A 75 17.19 -6.31 19.44
CA GLN A 75 16.60 -7.63 19.66
C GLN A 75 15.66 -7.99 18.51
N PRO A 76 15.58 -9.28 18.11
CA PRO A 76 14.62 -9.71 17.10
C PRO A 76 13.19 -9.62 17.61
N GLY A 77 12.28 -9.07 16.78
CA GLY A 77 10.89 -8.86 17.18
C GLY A 77 10.03 -10.13 17.14
N ASN A 78 10.43 -11.16 16.41
CA ASN A 78 9.66 -12.40 16.22
C ASN A 78 10.43 -13.62 16.79
N GLY A 79 10.44 -13.76 18.11
CA GLY A 79 11.20 -14.80 18.79
C GLY A 79 12.71 -14.68 18.51
N ALA A 80 13.28 -15.61 17.75
CA ALA A 80 14.68 -15.57 17.31
C ALA A 80 14.87 -14.91 15.92
N SER A 81 13.77 -14.54 15.24
CA SER A 81 13.77 -13.97 13.89
C SER A 81 13.49 -12.48 13.90
N TYR A 82 14.13 -11.76 13.01
CA TYR A 82 13.75 -10.36 12.70
C TYR A 82 12.63 -10.29 11.66
N GLN A 83 12.29 -11.38 10.98
CA GLN A 83 11.28 -11.39 9.93
C GLN A 83 9.96 -11.98 10.43
N GLN A 84 8.89 -11.24 10.22
CA GLN A 84 7.52 -11.71 10.31
C GLN A 84 7.05 -12.06 8.90
N VAL A 85 7.19 -13.33 8.52
CA VAL A 85 6.81 -13.84 7.21
C VAL A 85 5.30 -13.95 7.10
N TYR A 86 4.75 -13.58 5.94
CA TYR A 86 3.34 -13.77 5.61
C TYR A 86 3.15 -14.31 4.19
N PRO A 87 2.06 -15.10 3.95
CA PRO A 87 1.83 -15.71 2.66
C PRO A 87 1.38 -14.69 1.62
N VAL A 88 1.88 -14.85 0.40
CA VAL A 88 1.45 -14.13 -0.80
C VAL A 88 1.18 -15.16 -1.88
N TYR A 89 0.13 -14.98 -2.65
CA TYR A 89 -0.28 -15.89 -3.70
C TYR A 89 -0.28 -15.20 -5.05
N GLN A 90 0.02 -15.97 -6.10
CA GLN A 90 -0.07 -15.50 -7.47
C GLN A 90 -0.60 -16.61 -8.37
N ASP A 91 -1.64 -16.33 -9.14
CA ASP A 91 -2.15 -17.28 -10.13
C ASP A 91 -1.32 -17.22 -11.41
N ALA A 92 -1.00 -18.39 -11.94
CA ALA A 92 -0.36 -18.56 -13.25
C ALA A 92 -1.26 -19.40 -14.17
N LEU A 93 -1.45 -18.97 -15.41
CA LEU A 93 -2.23 -19.66 -16.43
C LEU A 93 -1.38 -20.75 -17.04
N THR A 94 -1.78 -22.01 -16.90
CA THR A 94 -1.07 -23.18 -17.41
C THR A 94 -1.72 -23.75 -18.68
N GLU A 95 -3.04 -23.57 -18.85
CA GLU A 95 -3.76 -24.02 -20.03
C GLU A 95 -4.81 -22.99 -20.43
N LYS A 96 -4.92 -22.78 -21.74
CA LYS A 96 -5.89 -21.89 -22.38
C LYS A 96 -6.22 -22.38 -23.77
N SER A 97 -7.49 -22.60 -24.04
CA SER A 97 -7.97 -22.89 -25.39
C SER A 97 -9.40 -22.40 -25.59
N LEU A 98 -9.74 -22.03 -26.81
CA LEU A 98 -11.10 -21.66 -27.19
C LEU A 98 -11.44 -22.27 -28.53
N THR A 99 -12.60 -22.95 -28.56
CA THR A 99 -13.16 -23.51 -29.81
C THR A 99 -14.60 -23.03 -30.00
N VAL A 100 -14.97 -22.78 -31.25
CA VAL A 100 -16.35 -22.48 -31.65
C VAL A 100 -16.77 -23.47 -32.74
N ASN A 101 -17.83 -24.22 -32.52
CA ASN A 101 -18.32 -25.24 -33.44
C ASN A 101 -17.20 -26.20 -33.92
N GLY A 102 -16.25 -26.54 -33.03
CA GLY A 102 -15.12 -27.43 -33.31
C GLY A 102 -13.89 -26.72 -33.93
N LYS A 103 -13.97 -25.46 -34.33
CA LYS A 103 -12.87 -24.67 -34.89
C LYS A 103 -12.10 -24.00 -33.74
N THR A 104 -10.77 -24.12 -33.74
CA THR A 104 -9.87 -23.54 -32.73
C THR A 104 -9.51 -22.09 -33.06
N PHE A 105 -9.42 -21.25 -32.01
CA PHE A 105 -9.01 -19.86 -32.07
C PHE A 105 -7.75 -19.62 -31.21
N GLU A 106 -6.94 -18.65 -31.61
CA GLU A 106 -5.60 -18.44 -31.06
C GLU A 106 -5.58 -17.35 -29.98
N TRP A 107 -4.84 -17.60 -28.91
CA TRP A 107 -4.59 -16.64 -27.84
C TRP A 107 -3.87 -15.40 -28.39
N ASP A 108 -4.28 -14.20 -27.92
CA ASP A 108 -3.80 -12.87 -28.34
C ASP A 108 -4.01 -12.52 -29.82
N LYS A 109 -4.41 -13.45 -30.63
CA LYS A 109 -4.81 -13.22 -32.02
C LYS A 109 -6.33 -13.06 -32.12
N ASP A 110 -7.08 -13.90 -31.43
CA ASP A 110 -8.53 -13.96 -31.52
C ASP A 110 -9.21 -13.71 -30.17
N PHE A 111 -8.59 -14.09 -29.05
CA PHE A 111 -9.15 -13.90 -27.70
C PHE A 111 -8.06 -13.72 -26.64
N SER A 112 -8.45 -13.10 -25.54
CA SER A 112 -7.69 -13.03 -24.30
C SER A 112 -8.62 -12.84 -23.12
N PHE A 113 -8.12 -13.09 -21.90
CA PHE A 113 -8.85 -12.81 -20.64
C PHE A 113 -7.87 -12.46 -19.51
N SER A 114 -8.42 -11.84 -18.45
CA SER A 114 -7.67 -11.56 -17.23
C SER A 114 -7.82 -12.72 -16.23
N LEU A 115 -6.69 -13.12 -15.61
CA LEU A 115 -6.70 -14.13 -14.55
C LEU A 115 -7.49 -13.68 -13.30
N GLN A 116 -7.69 -12.38 -13.14
CA GLN A 116 -8.47 -11.85 -12.01
C GLN A 116 -9.96 -12.16 -12.08
N THR A 117 -10.51 -12.28 -13.30
CA THR A 117 -11.94 -12.47 -13.51
C THR A 117 -12.32 -13.92 -13.80
N ILE A 118 -11.39 -14.72 -14.36
CA ILE A 118 -11.71 -16.09 -14.75
C ILE A 118 -11.40 -17.09 -13.65
N GLY A 119 -12.27 -18.07 -13.46
CA GLY A 119 -12.01 -19.27 -12.65
C GLY A 119 -11.24 -20.34 -13.44
N THR A 120 -10.72 -21.36 -12.75
CA THR A 120 -10.24 -22.59 -13.38
C THR A 120 -11.43 -23.46 -13.78
N GLY A 121 -11.45 -23.94 -15.02
CA GLY A 121 -12.47 -24.87 -15.49
C GLY A 121 -12.62 -24.95 -17.00
N ASN A 122 -13.57 -25.81 -17.39
CA ASN A 122 -14.06 -25.94 -18.75
C ASN A 122 -15.44 -25.29 -18.82
N PHE A 123 -15.55 -24.23 -19.61
CA PHE A 123 -16.78 -23.47 -19.78
C PHE A 123 -17.40 -23.83 -21.14
N ASN A 124 -18.58 -24.43 -21.09
CA ASN A 124 -19.27 -24.88 -22.31
C ASN A 124 -20.59 -24.11 -22.45
N TYR A 125 -20.71 -23.41 -23.55
CA TYR A 125 -21.92 -22.62 -23.86
C TYR A 125 -22.50 -23.10 -25.18
N THR A 126 -23.80 -23.43 -25.19
CA THR A 126 -24.56 -23.88 -26.38
C THR A 126 -25.49 -22.80 -26.92
N ASN A 127 -25.68 -21.72 -26.15
CA ASN A 127 -26.45 -20.54 -26.51
C ASN A 127 -25.72 -19.29 -26.12
N VAL A 128 -25.66 -18.35 -27.03
CA VAL A 128 -24.98 -17.06 -26.86
C VAL A 128 -26.01 -15.95 -27.11
N VAL A 129 -25.92 -14.86 -26.39
CA VAL A 129 -26.78 -13.69 -26.57
C VAL A 129 -25.95 -12.48 -26.91
N TYR A 130 -26.22 -11.82 -28.03
CA TYR A 130 -25.67 -10.50 -28.31
C TYR A 130 -26.56 -9.42 -27.71
N ALA A 131 -25.99 -8.60 -26.81
CA ALA A 131 -26.68 -7.58 -26.04
C ALA A 131 -26.17 -6.16 -26.33
N GLY A 132 -25.90 -5.85 -27.61
CA GLY A 132 -25.47 -4.50 -28.01
C GLY A 132 -24.17 -4.07 -27.31
N TYR A 133 -24.22 -3.00 -26.54
CA TYR A 133 -23.06 -2.53 -25.75
C TYR A 133 -23.02 -3.05 -24.32
N GLY A 134 -24.08 -3.78 -23.87
CA GLY A 134 -24.15 -4.33 -22.52
C GLY A 134 -24.30 -3.27 -21.42
N ILE A 135 -24.87 -2.13 -21.74
CA ILE A 135 -25.03 -1.00 -20.84
C ILE A 135 -26.40 -1.02 -20.19
N VAL A 136 -26.42 -0.80 -18.87
CA VAL A 136 -27.62 -0.50 -18.10
C VAL A 136 -27.37 0.85 -17.41
N ASP A 137 -28.14 1.86 -17.81
CA ASP A 137 -28.08 3.22 -17.28
C ASP A 137 -29.51 3.77 -17.16
N ALA A 138 -30.09 3.56 -16.00
CA ALA A 138 -31.48 3.96 -15.73
C ALA A 138 -31.67 5.49 -15.79
N ALA A 139 -30.63 6.27 -15.46
CA ALA A 139 -30.72 7.73 -15.51
C ALA A 139 -30.88 8.25 -16.94
N ASN A 140 -30.33 7.54 -17.92
CA ASN A 140 -30.42 7.85 -19.35
C ASN A 140 -31.41 6.93 -20.11
N GLY A 141 -32.21 6.12 -19.40
CA GLY A 141 -33.20 5.23 -20.02
C GLY A 141 -32.62 4.11 -20.87
N ILE A 142 -31.37 3.68 -20.59
CA ILE A 142 -30.66 2.67 -21.38
C ILE A 142 -30.70 1.32 -20.67
N ASN A 143 -31.18 0.29 -21.39
CA ASN A 143 -31.10 -1.10 -20.95
C ASN A 143 -30.86 -2.01 -22.17
N ASP A 144 -29.58 -2.33 -22.39
CA ASP A 144 -29.24 -3.21 -23.52
C ASP A 144 -29.70 -4.65 -23.37
N TYR A 145 -30.11 -5.05 -22.16
CA TYR A 145 -30.63 -6.39 -21.85
C TYR A 145 -32.16 -6.49 -21.93
N GLU A 146 -32.84 -5.41 -22.33
CA GLU A 146 -34.31 -5.43 -22.43
C GLU A 146 -34.78 -6.49 -23.43
N ASN A 147 -35.76 -7.30 -23.01
CA ASN A 147 -36.33 -8.43 -23.77
C ASN A 147 -35.32 -9.53 -24.15
N LEU A 148 -34.15 -9.62 -23.50
CA LEU A 148 -33.16 -10.66 -23.70
C LEU A 148 -33.13 -11.62 -22.51
N ASP A 149 -33.28 -12.91 -22.74
CA ASP A 149 -33.00 -13.95 -21.74
C ASP A 149 -31.51 -14.31 -21.80
N VAL A 150 -30.77 -13.89 -20.77
CA VAL A 150 -29.31 -14.12 -20.63
C VAL A 150 -28.95 -15.07 -19.51
N GLN A 151 -29.99 -15.59 -18.79
CA GLN A 151 -29.80 -16.47 -17.64
C GLN A 151 -28.98 -17.73 -18.03
N GLY A 152 -27.82 -17.93 -17.41
CA GLY A 152 -26.94 -19.07 -17.66
C GLY A 152 -26.30 -19.11 -19.05
N LYS A 153 -26.35 -18.02 -19.83
CA LYS A 153 -25.79 -17.95 -21.18
C LYS A 153 -24.50 -17.13 -21.25
N LEU A 154 -23.74 -17.33 -22.33
CA LEU A 154 -22.63 -16.45 -22.68
C LEU A 154 -23.20 -15.21 -23.38
N VAL A 155 -22.87 -14.03 -22.82
CA VAL A 155 -23.27 -12.76 -23.42
C VAL A 155 -22.11 -12.21 -24.24
N ILE A 156 -22.41 -11.68 -25.43
CA ILE A 156 -21.46 -10.93 -26.25
C ILE A 156 -21.91 -9.48 -26.34
N VAL A 157 -20.98 -8.55 -26.17
CA VAL A 157 -21.23 -7.11 -26.30
C VAL A 157 -20.14 -6.43 -27.09
N SER A 158 -20.45 -5.31 -27.72
CA SER A 158 -19.48 -4.44 -28.36
C SER A 158 -18.74 -3.59 -27.34
N GLU A 159 -17.47 -3.27 -27.64
CA GLU A 159 -16.68 -2.27 -26.90
C GLU A 159 -17.30 -0.86 -27.02
N GLY A 160 -17.00 0.02 -26.08
CA GLY A 160 -17.49 1.40 -26.10
C GLY A 160 -18.95 1.51 -25.70
N SER A 161 -19.64 2.48 -26.28
CA SER A 161 -21.06 2.81 -26.01
C SER A 161 -21.74 3.33 -27.28
N ALA A 162 -23.07 3.35 -27.28
CA ALA A 162 -23.83 4.06 -28.30
C ALA A 162 -23.51 5.57 -28.26
N ALA A 163 -23.74 6.24 -29.38
CA ALA A 163 -23.51 7.68 -29.49
C ALA A 163 -24.28 8.45 -28.38
N GLY A 164 -23.61 9.38 -27.70
CA GLY A 164 -24.18 10.22 -26.67
C GLY A 164 -23.95 9.77 -25.22
N ILE A 165 -23.41 8.59 -24.98
CA ILE A 165 -23.00 8.18 -23.63
C ILE A 165 -21.54 8.57 -23.40
N PRO A 166 -21.19 9.31 -22.34
CA PRO A 166 -19.80 9.66 -22.05
C PRO A 166 -18.95 8.38 -21.85
N THR A 167 -17.88 8.25 -22.61
CA THR A 167 -16.95 7.10 -22.55
C THR A 167 -15.85 7.31 -21.51
N MET A 168 -15.66 8.55 -21.05
CA MET A 168 -14.71 8.89 -19.99
C MET A 168 -15.36 9.84 -18.97
N GLY A 169 -15.39 9.46 -17.69
CA GLY A 169 -15.61 10.39 -16.60
C GLY A 169 -14.36 11.25 -16.37
N GLN A 170 -14.49 12.57 -16.33
CA GLN A 170 -13.46 13.47 -15.82
C GLN A 170 -13.36 13.31 -14.30
N GLY A 171 -12.36 12.61 -13.82
CA GLY A 171 -12.10 12.43 -12.38
C GLY A 171 -11.58 11.02 -12.05
N GLY A 172 -10.53 10.93 -11.29
CA GLY A 172 -9.74 9.79 -10.85
C GLY A 172 -10.34 8.36 -10.83
N ASN A 173 -9.69 7.43 -10.16
CA ASN A 173 -10.07 5.99 -10.15
C ASN A 173 -11.54 5.68 -9.80
N ARG A 174 -12.24 6.53 -9.03
CA ARG A 174 -13.68 6.37 -8.75
C ARG A 174 -14.56 6.63 -9.98
N ALA A 175 -14.18 7.58 -10.85
CA ALA A 175 -14.93 7.87 -12.07
C ALA A 175 -14.80 6.74 -13.10
N PHE A 176 -13.66 6.06 -13.17
CA PHE A 176 -13.46 4.90 -14.04
C PHE A 176 -14.43 3.75 -13.70
N ASN A 177 -14.63 3.45 -12.42
CA ASN A 177 -15.57 2.43 -11.95
C ASN A 177 -17.05 2.80 -12.12
N ALA A 178 -17.37 4.08 -12.23
CA ALA A 178 -18.72 4.60 -12.45
C ALA A 178 -19.08 4.72 -13.95
N ASN A 179 -18.12 4.58 -14.88
CA ASN A 179 -18.38 4.68 -16.31
C ASN A 179 -19.20 3.47 -16.80
N PRO A 180 -20.45 3.65 -17.29
CA PRO A 180 -21.30 2.57 -17.77
C PRO A 180 -20.67 1.76 -18.92
N ALA A 181 -19.82 2.37 -19.73
CA ALA A 181 -19.13 1.73 -20.86
C ALA A 181 -17.87 0.95 -20.46
N SER A 182 -17.43 1.03 -19.19
CA SER A 182 -16.23 0.31 -18.75
C SER A 182 -16.43 -1.21 -18.79
N PRO A 183 -15.38 -2.02 -19.09
CA PRO A 183 -15.48 -3.49 -19.06
C PRO A 183 -16.04 -4.04 -17.75
N MET A 184 -15.64 -3.44 -16.61
CA MET A 184 -16.09 -3.86 -15.28
C MET A 184 -17.58 -3.55 -15.06
N SER A 185 -18.09 -2.42 -15.58
CA SER A 185 -19.54 -2.11 -15.50
C SER A 185 -20.34 -3.07 -16.36
N LYS A 186 -19.87 -3.38 -17.59
CA LYS A 186 -20.50 -4.38 -18.47
C LYS A 186 -20.51 -5.76 -17.81
N MET A 187 -19.42 -6.17 -17.17
CA MET A 187 -19.35 -7.43 -16.43
C MET A 187 -20.37 -7.46 -15.29
N ARG A 188 -20.42 -6.41 -14.45
CA ARG A 188 -21.40 -6.32 -13.35
C ARG A 188 -22.84 -6.40 -13.86
N ASN A 189 -23.15 -5.71 -14.97
CA ASN A 189 -24.47 -5.77 -15.59
C ASN A 189 -24.83 -7.19 -16.07
N ALA A 190 -23.92 -7.86 -16.77
CA ALA A 190 -24.11 -9.24 -17.23
C ALA A 190 -24.33 -10.20 -16.06
N MET A 191 -23.50 -10.11 -15.01
CA MET A 191 -23.64 -10.92 -13.81
C MET A 191 -24.96 -10.66 -13.09
N ALA A 192 -25.37 -9.41 -12.94
CA ALA A 192 -26.64 -9.03 -12.30
C ALA A 192 -27.85 -9.55 -13.06
N LYS A 193 -27.73 -9.77 -14.37
CA LYS A 193 -28.77 -10.39 -15.24
C LYS A 193 -28.69 -11.92 -15.30
N GLY A 194 -27.74 -12.54 -14.56
CA GLY A 194 -27.58 -13.99 -14.48
C GLY A 194 -26.82 -14.64 -15.62
N ALA A 195 -26.05 -13.86 -16.41
CA ALA A 195 -25.20 -14.42 -17.44
C ALA A 195 -24.10 -15.35 -16.84
N ALA A 196 -23.72 -16.39 -17.58
CA ALA A 196 -22.67 -17.32 -17.16
C ALA A 196 -21.26 -16.88 -17.61
N GLY A 197 -21.18 -15.93 -18.55
CA GLY A 197 -19.93 -15.35 -19.03
C GLY A 197 -20.18 -14.13 -19.92
N LEU A 198 -19.13 -13.38 -20.22
CA LEU A 198 -19.16 -12.17 -21.05
C LEU A 198 -18.00 -12.17 -22.04
N CYS A 199 -18.28 -11.94 -23.30
CA CYS A 199 -17.29 -11.58 -24.31
C CYS A 199 -17.47 -10.13 -24.72
N ILE A 200 -16.39 -9.36 -24.73
CA ILE A 200 -16.36 -7.99 -25.24
C ILE A 200 -15.62 -7.99 -26.58
N ILE A 201 -16.31 -7.59 -27.65
CA ILE A 201 -15.70 -7.44 -28.97
C ILE A 201 -14.77 -6.24 -28.91
N ASN A 202 -13.48 -6.46 -29.17
CA ASN A 202 -12.43 -5.46 -29.07
C ASN A 202 -11.70 -5.32 -30.41
N ALA A 203 -11.43 -4.08 -30.82
CA ALA A 203 -10.73 -3.79 -32.06
C ALA A 203 -9.21 -4.07 -32.01
N ASP A 204 -8.62 -4.21 -30.80
CA ASP A 204 -7.18 -4.37 -30.58
C ASP A 204 -6.67 -5.80 -30.81
N PHE A 205 -7.25 -6.54 -31.72
CA PHE A 205 -6.77 -7.86 -32.12
C PHE A 205 -6.20 -7.84 -33.53
N PRO A 206 -5.09 -8.55 -33.81
CA PRO A 206 -4.26 -9.28 -32.84
C PRO A 206 -3.57 -8.34 -31.85
N LYS A 207 -3.37 -8.81 -30.62
CA LYS A 207 -2.74 -8.00 -29.56
C LYS A 207 -1.31 -7.63 -29.93
N LYS A 208 -0.95 -6.34 -29.76
CA LYS A 208 0.42 -5.84 -29.98
C LYS A 208 1.35 -6.21 -28.83
N THR A 209 0.80 -6.33 -27.61
CA THR A 209 1.51 -6.74 -26.41
C THR A 209 0.88 -8.02 -25.89
N ALA A 210 1.70 -9.01 -25.57
CA ALA A 210 1.24 -10.28 -25.03
C ALA A 210 0.43 -10.08 -23.75
N THR A 211 -0.71 -10.75 -23.66
CA THR A 211 -1.53 -10.76 -22.43
C THR A 211 -0.78 -11.54 -21.34
N PRO A 212 -0.59 -10.97 -20.13
CA PRO A 212 0.12 -11.64 -19.06
C PRO A 212 -0.50 -12.99 -18.71
N THR A 213 0.33 -14.01 -18.57
CA THR A 213 -0.07 -15.34 -18.11
C THR A 213 0.10 -15.53 -16.60
N LYS A 214 0.63 -14.53 -15.90
CA LYS A 214 0.64 -14.42 -14.45
C LYS A 214 -0.32 -13.30 -14.03
N GLY A 215 -1.13 -13.57 -13.01
CA GLY A 215 -2.05 -12.59 -12.41
C GLY A 215 -1.36 -11.66 -11.43
N ASN A 216 -2.11 -10.72 -10.89
CA ASN A 216 -1.61 -9.92 -9.78
C ASN A 216 -1.46 -10.80 -8.53
N MET A 217 -0.50 -10.43 -7.68
CA MET A 217 -0.35 -11.05 -6.36
C MET A 217 -1.54 -10.71 -5.47
N TYR A 218 -1.80 -11.54 -4.46
CA TYR A 218 -2.85 -11.34 -3.46
C TYR A 218 -2.50 -12.06 -2.15
N VAL A 219 -3.08 -11.61 -1.02
CA VAL A 219 -2.87 -12.21 0.31
C VAL A 219 -4.10 -12.96 0.84
N LYS A 220 -5.28 -12.70 0.26
CA LYS A 220 -6.53 -13.38 0.62
C LYS A 220 -7.10 -14.03 -0.63
N ALA A 221 -7.28 -15.35 -0.60
CA ALA A 221 -7.84 -16.07 -1.73
C ALA A 221 -9.24 -15.53 -2.07
N ASN A 222 -9.45 -15.23 -3.35
CA ASN A 222 -10.78 -14.92 -3.84
C ASN A 222 -11.58 -16.23 -3.97
N THR A 223 -12.50 -16.48 -3.04
CA THR A 223 -13.36 -17.66 -3.03
C THR A 223 -14.57 -17.52 -3.94
N ALA A 224 -14.80 -16.35 -4.54
CA ALA A 224 -15.89 -16.16 -5.49
C ALA A 224 -15.68 -17.04 -6.72
N LYS A 225 -16.76 -17.67 -7.19
CA LYS A 225 -16.73 -18.38 -8.48
C LYS A 225 -16.33 -17.38 -9.56
N GLY A 226 -15.24 -17.67 -10.26
CA GLY A 226 -14.77 -16.83 -11.35
C GLY A 226 -15.85 -16.66 -12.41
N PHE A 227 -15.95 -15.46 -12.95
CA PHE A 227 -16.83 -15.14 -14.07
C PHE A 227 -15.98 -14.98 -15.33
N ALA A 228 -16.23 -15.79 -16.36
CA ALA A 228 -15.46 -15.76 -17.60
C ALA A 228 -15.74 -14.45 -18.35
N MET A 229 -14.83 -13.47 -18.23
CA MET A 229 -14.86 -12.26 -19.04
C MET A 229 -13.70 -12.29 -20.03
N LEU A 230 -14.02 -12.31 -21.34
CA LEU A 230 -13.07 -12.37 -22.43
C LEU A 230 -13.10 -11.09 -23.25
N SER A 231 -11.96 -10.69 -23.77
CA SER A 231 -11.87 -9.82 -24.95
C SER A 231 -11.74 -10.71 -26.18
N ILE A 232 -12.51 -10.43 -27.23
CA ILE A 232 -12.53 -11.23 -28.44
C ILE A 232 -12.36 -10.37 -29.70
N SER A 233 -11.72 -10.93 -30.71
CA SER A 233 -11.61 -10.29 -32.03
C SER A 233 -12.95 -10.22 -32.74
N LYS A 234 -13.07 -9.31 -33.71
CA LYS A 234 -14.26 -9.25 -34.57
C LYS A 234 -14.42 -10.55 -35.43
N THR A 235 -13.30 -11.17 -35.80
CA THR A 235 -13.31 -12.45 -36.54
C THR A 235 -13.95 -13.55 -35.68
N LEU A 236 -13.54 -13.65 -34.41
CA LEU A 236 -14.12 -14.63 -33.50
C LEU A 236 -15.60 -14.33 -33.21
N ALA A 237 -15.95 -13.04 -33.02
CA ALA A 237 -17.35 -12.66 -32.83
C ALA A 237 -18.24 -13.04 -34.02
N ASN A 238 -17.75 -12.84 -35.23
CA ASN A 238 -18.45 -13.25 -36.48
C ASN A 238 -18.69 -14.77 -36.53
N GLU A 239 -17.69 -15.57 -36.13
CA GLU A 239 -17.84 -17.03 -36.05
C GLU A 239 -18.89 -17.45 -35.03
N ILE A 240 -18.86 -16.85 -33.84
CA ILE A 240 -19.83 -17.17 -32.77
C ILE A 240 -21.25 -16.78 -33.17
N LEU A 241 -21.45 -15.60 -33.77
CA LEU A 241 -22.77 -15.06 -34.12
C LEU A 241 -23.26 -15.50 -35.51
N GLY A 242 -22.40 -16.13 -36.29
CA GLY A 242 -22.73 -16.55 -37.66
C GLY A 242 -23.00 -15.40 -38.63
N THR A 243 -22.61 -14.16 -38.27
CA THR A 243 -22.87 -12.96 -39.05
C THR A 243 -21.83 -11.87 -38.71
N SER A 244 -21.59 -10.95 -39.63
CA SER A 244 -20.80 -9.72 -39.39
C SER A 244 -21.67 -8.49 -39.09
N ASN A 245 -22.99 -8.63 -39.21
CA ASN A 245 -23.97 -7.57 -38.90
C ASN A 245 -24.73 -7.95 -37.64
N TYR A 246 -24.32 -7.39 -36.49
CA TYR A 246 -24.82 -7.80 -35.19
C TYR A 246 -26.14 -7.15 -34.86
N THR A 247 -27.17 -7.98 -34.59
CA THR A 247 -28.47 -7.56 -34.05
C THR A 247 -28.70 -8.23 -32.70
N LYS A 248 -29.31 -7.50 -31.75
CA LYS A 248 -29.66 -8.07 -30.41
C LYS A 248 -30.49 -9.33 -30.57
N GLY A 249 -30.09 -10.40 -29.86
CA GLY A 249 -30.82 -11.67 -29.93
C GLY A 249 -29.98 -12.87 -29.47
N SER A 250 -30.59 -14.05 -29.56
CA SER A 250 -29.96 -15.32 -29.18
C SER A 250 -29.47 -16.09 -30.41
N PHE A 251 -28.31 -16.74 -30.29
CA PHE A 251 -27.65 -17.50 -31.33
C PHE A 251 -27.32 -18.90 -30.82
N ALA A 252 -27.70 -19.93 -31.57
CA ALA A 252 -27.31 -21.31 -31.29
C ALA A 252 -25.86 -21.52 -31.82
N THR A 253 -24.95 -21.73 -30.92
CA THR A 253 -23.53 -21.96 -31.24
C THR A 253 -22.86 -22.64 -30.08
N GLN A 254 -21.90 -23.50 -30.34
CA GLN A 254 -21.12 -24.17 -29.31
C GLN A 254 -19.81 -23.46 -29.10
N VAL A 255 -19.61 -22.87 -27.91
CA VAL A 255 -18.34 -22.23 -27.48
C VAL A 255 -17.78 -23.04 -26.32
N ASN A 256 -16.57 -23.56 -26.48
CA ASN A 256 -15.85 -24.25 -25.42
C ASN A 256 -14.58 -23.46 -25.09
N LEU A 257 -14.49 -23.02 -23.83
CA LEU A 257 -13.33 -22.33 -23.28
C LEU A 257 -12.70 -23.18 -22.17
N VAL A 258 -11.41 -23.42 -22.27
CA VAL A 258 -10.60 -24.02 -21.19
C VAL A 258 -9.70 -22.96 -20.61
N ALA A 259 -9.69 -22.84 -19.30
CA ALA A 259 -8.76 -22.01 -18.55
C ALA A 259 -8.33 -22.79 -17.29
N THR A 260 -7.04 -23.15 -17.22
CA THR A 260 -6.48 -23.82 -16.05
C THR A 260 -5.44 -22.91 -15.41
N LYS A 261 -5.61 -22.63 -14.12
CA LYS A 261 -4.68 -21.85 -13.31
C LYS A 261 -4.07 -22.71 -12.22
N VAL A 262 -2.81 -22.44 -11.91
CA VAL A 262 -2.16 -22.90 -10.68
C VAL A 262 -1.85 -21.71 -9.82
N THR A 263 -2.01 -21.86 -8.51
CA THR A 263 -1.63 -20.83 -7.54
C THR A 263 -0.21 -21.09 -7.07
N GLU A 264 0.69 -20.14 -7.34
CA GLU A 264 2.05 -20.13 -6.81
C GLU A 264 1.98 -19.57 -5.37
N ASN A 265 2.56 -20.31 -4.41
CA ASN A 265 2.71 -19.85 -3.04
C ASN A 265 4.02 -19.06 -2.95
N LEU A 266 3.91 -17.79 -2.68
CA LEU A 266 5.00 -16.85 -2.47
C LEU A 266 5.01 -16.41 -1.00
N GLU A 267 6.06 -15.73 -0.60
CA GLU A 267 6.20 -15.20 0.75
C GLU A 267 6.78 -13.79 0.70
N SER A 268 6.27 -12.93 1.57
CA SER A 268 6.86 -11.65 1.89
C SER A 268 7.06 -11.54 3.40
N SER A 269 7.71 -10.48 3.88
CA SER A 269 7.99 -10.33 5.29
C SER A 269 8.06 -8.89 5.74
N ASN A 270 7.61 -8.61 6.96
CA ASN A 270 7.98 -7.41 7.70
C ASN A 270 9.29 -7.66 8.43
N VAL A 271 10.18 -6.66 8.49
CA VAL A 271 11.41 -6.75 9.30
C VAL A 271 11.19 -6.00 10.60
N VAL A 272 11.30 -6.71 11.71
CA VAL A 272 10.95 -6.20 13.05
C VAL A 272 12.13 -6.40 14.00
N GLY A 273 12.64 -5.29 14.51
CA GLY A 273 13.65 -5.28 15.57
C GLY A 273 13.25 -4.28 16.65
N TYR A 274 13.76 -4.46 17.87
CA TYR A 274 13.45 -3.53 18.94
C TYR A 274 14.62 -3.26 19.86
N VAL A 275 14.59 -2.10 20.50
CA VAL A 275 15.46 -1.74 21.62
C VAL A 275 14.63 -1.90 22.89
N PRO A 276 15.01 -2.81 23.80
CA PRO A 276 14.27 -3.03 25.04
C PRO A 276 14.24 -1.77 25.90
N GLY A 277 13.08 -1.53 26.51
CA GLY A 277 12.91 -0.47 27.51
C GLY A 277 13.60 -0.82 28.84
N THR A 278 13.77 0.18 29.69
CA THR A 278 14.34 0.01 31.03
C THR A 278 13.29 -0.38 32.08
N ASP A 279 12.50 0.59 32.53
CA ASP A 279 11.51 0.41 33.59
C ASP A 279 10.07 0.24 33.10
N LYS A 280 9.80 0.49 31.81
CA LYS A 280 8.51 0.33 31.13
C LYS A 280 8.64 -0.59 29.89
N LYS A 281 9.41 -1.67 30.04
CA LYS A 281 9.77 -2.57 28.93
C LYS A 281 8.59 -3.23 28.21
N ASP A 282 7.44 -3.35 28.88
CA ASP A 282 6.22 -4.00 28.38
C ASP A 282 5.21 -2.98 27.80
N GLU A 283 5.60 -1.71 27.72
CA GLU A 283 4.95 -0.66 26.95
C GLU A 283 5.79 -0.34 25.71
N TYR A 284 5.17 -0.08 24.57
CA TYR A 284 5.84 -0.01 23.26
C TYR A 284 5.59 1.31 22.57
N LEU A 285 6.62 1.82 21.89
CA LEU A 285 6.52 2.82 20.83
C LEU A 285 6.89 2.15 19.53
N VAL A 286 6.07 2.26 18.51
CA VAL A 286 6.38 1.79 17.15
C VAL A 286 6.93 2.94 16.32
N VAL A 287 7.93 2.65 15.49
CA VAL A 287 8.42 3.52 14.41
C VAL A 287 8.40 2.68 13.15
N SER A 288 7.64 3.11 12.16
CA SER A 288 7.36 2.31 10.96
C SER A 288 7.67 3.02 9.65
N ALA A 289 7.91 2.24 8.60
CA ALA A 289 8.06 2.62 7.20
C ALA A 289 7.83 1.40 6.33
N HIS A 290 7.67 1.56 5.01
CA HIS A 290 7.68 0.42 4.11
C HIS A 290 8.97 0.35 3.28
N TYR A 291 9.39 -0.87 2.91
CA TYR A 291 10.62 -1.06 2.16
C TYR A 291 10.41 -1.65 0.76
N ASP A 292 9.21 -2.13 0.45
CA ASP A 292 8.88 -2.54 -0.90
C ASP A 292 8.63 -1.32 -1.80
N HIS A 293 8.73 -1.54 -3.13
CA HIS A 293 8.38 -0.58 -4.14
C HIS A 293 7.92 -1.32 -5.41
N LEU A 294 7.96 -0.69 -6.58
CA LEU A 294 7.30 -1.19 -7.78
C LEU A 294 8.11 -2.23 -8.58
N GLY A 295 9.37 -2.50 -8.21
CA GLY A 295 10.18 -3.53 -8.84
C GLY A 295 10.85 -3.11 -10.14
N LYS A 296 10.97 -4.06 -11.07
CA LYS A 296 11.54 -3.82 -12.40
C LYS A 296 10.66 -4.42 -13.50
N ARG A 297 10.74 -3.82 -14.69
CA ARG A 297 10.09 -4.32 -15.91
C ARG A 297 11.12 -4.31 -17.05
N GLY A 298 11.58 -5.49 -17.44
CA GLY A 298 12.76 -5.60 -18.32
C GLY A 298 13.98 -4.97 -17.65
N ASP A 299 14.64 -4.04 -18.33
CA ASP A 299 15.81 -3.33 -17.83
C ASP A 299 15.47 -2.05 -17.03
N VAL A 300 14.20 -1.66 -16.99
CA VAL A 300 13.75 -0.46 -16.26
C VAL A 300 13.48 -0.83 -14.80
N ILE A 301 14.13 -0.12 -13.89
CA ILE A 301 13.99 -0.29 -12.43
C ILE A 301 13.28 0.95 -11.86
N TRP A 302 12.28 0.70 -11.02
CA TRP A 302 11.68 1.72 -10.15
C TRP A 302 12.47 1.73 -8.84
N TYR A 303 13.36 2.69 -8.70
CA TYR A 303 14.31 2.71 -7.57
C TYR A 303 13.65 3.03 -6.23
N GLY A 304 12.59 3.86 -6.24
CA GLY A 304 11.88 4.24 -5.02
C GLY A 304 12.82 4.82 -3.97
N ALA A 305 13.57 5.86 -4.34
CA ALA A 305 14.51 6.48 -3.41
C ALA A 305 13.81 7.31 -2.35
N ASP A 306 12.74 7.99 -2.74
CA ASP A 306 11.86 8.69 -1.83
C ASP A 306 10.74 7.76 -1.35
N ASP A 307 10.05 7.09 -2.25
CA ASP A 307 8.94 6.17 -2.01
C ASP A 307 9.40 4.69 -1.93
N ASP A 308 9.53 4.07 -0.78
CA ASP A 308 9.75 4.66 0.52
C ASP A 308 11.16 4.31 1.04
N GLY A 309 12.15 4.49 0.15
CA GLY A 309 13.56 4.39 0.54
C GLY A 309 13.90 5.38 1.64
N SER A 310 13.38 6.62 1.54
CA SER A 310 13.65 7.70 2.50
C SER A 310 13.09 7.39 3.89
N GLY A 311 11.87 6.88 4.01
CA GLY A 311 11.29 6.45 5.28
C GLY A 311 11.99 5.21 5.83
N THR A 312 12.20 4.20 5.00
CA THR A 312 12.95 2.99 5.38
C THR A 312 14.29 3.31 6.05
N VAL A 313 15.13 4.15 5.42
CA VAL A 313 16.45 4.47 6.01
C VAL A 313 16.35 5.43 7.18
N SER A 314 15.29 6.21 7.27
CA SER A 314 14.99 7.05 8.45
C SER A 314 14.72 6.17 9.68
N VAL A 315 13.86 5.16 9.55
CA VAL A 315 13.61 4.17 10.60
C VAL A 315 14.89 3.43 10.97
N MET A 316 15.69 3.00 9.98
CA MET A 316 16.99 2.36 10.23
C MET A 316 17.95 3.28 10.99
N GLN A 317 18.06 4.57 10.64
CA GLN A 317 18.93 5.51 11.32
C GLN A 317 18.48 5.80 12.74
N MET A 318 17.16 5.86 12.97
CA MET A 318 16.61 5.99 14.32
C MET A 318 16.88 4.74 15.15
N ALA A 319 16.72 3.53 14.57
CA ALA A 319 17.03 2.26 15.23
C ALA A 319 18.48 2.20 15.69
N GLU A 320 19.43 2.57 14.82
CA GLU A 320 20.86 2.68 15.17
C GLU A 320 21.08 3.65 16.32
N THR A 321 20.43 4.82 16.28
CA THR A 321 20.57 5.88 17.28
C THR A 321 20.07 5.43 18.65
N PHE A 322 18.89 4.79 18.73
CA PHE A 322 18.35 4.24 19.97
C PHE A 322 19.22 3.10 20.52
N ALA A 323 19.72 2.23 19.63
CA ALA A 323 20.62 1.15 20.04
C ALA A 323 21.95 1.68 20.63
N GLN A 324 22.52 2.74 20.03
CA GLN A 324 23.72 3.40 20.57
C GLN A 324 23.46 4.04 21.93
N ALA A 325 22.29 4.65 22.12
CA ALA A 325 21.91 5.22 23.42
C ALA A 325 21.80 4.10 24.48
N ALA A 326 21.14 2.99 24.13
CA ALA A 326 20.99 1.84 25.04
C ALA A 326 22.34 1.23 25.43
N LYS A 327 23.27 1.05 24.49
CA LYS A 327 24.65 0.56 24.75
C LYS A 327 25.41 1.45 25.74
N LYS A 328 25.08 2.74 25.78
CA LYS A 328 25.70 3.71 26.71
C LYS A 328 24.91 3.87 28.02
N GLY A 329 23.97 2.99 28.31
CA GLY A 329 23.11 3.04 29.50
C GLY A 329 22.12 4.21 29.52
N LYS A 330 21.82 4.78 28.35
CA LYS A 330 20.87 5.88 28.13
C LYS A 330 19.69 5.44 27.27
N GLY A 331 19.32 4.15 27.33
CA GLY A 331 18.19 3.61 26.62
C GLY A 331 16.84 4.18 27.04
N PRO A 332 15.80 3.97 26.23
CA PRO A 332 14.45 4.45 26.49
C PRO A 332 13.82 3.74 27.69
N ARG A 333 12.80 4.34 28.28
CA ARG A 333 11.99 3.68 29.33
C ARG A 333 11.07 2.64 28.74
N ARG A 334 10.33 2.97 27.65
CA ARG A 334 9.52 2.03 26.88
C ARG A 334 10.37 1.33 25.83
N SER A 335 10.02 0.10 25.51
CA SER A 335 10.61 -0.56 24.34
C SER A 335 10.25 0.18 23.08
N VAL A 336 11.25 0.43 22.20
CA VAL A 336 11.02 1.06 20.90
C VAL A 336 11.14 -0.02 19.84
N VAL A 337 10.05 -0.26 19.12
CA VAL A 337 9.91 -1.29 18.09
C VAL A 337 10.02 -0.63 16.72
N PHE A 338 10.96 -1.07 15.91
CA PHE A 338 11.17 -0.63 14.54
C PHE A 338 10.60 -1.67 13.60
N ILE A 339 9.58 -1.28 12.85
CA ILE A 339 8.86 -2.16 11.94
C ILE A 339 9.00 -1.60 10.53
N ILE A 340 9.71 -2.33 9.67
CA ILE A 340 9.83 -1.96 8.27
C ILE A 340 9.04 -2.99 7.49
N VAL A 341 7.85 -2.57 7.01
CA VAL A 341 6.86 -3.46 6.40
C VAL A 341 7.06 -3.60 4.91
N SER A 342 6.43 -4.62 4.31
CA SER A 342 6.36 -4.80 2.86
C SER A 342 4.92 -4.90 2.40
N GLY A 343 4.69 -4.79 1.08
CA GLY A 343 3.35 -4.90 0.51
C GLY A 343 2.49 -3.65 0.73
N GLU A 344 3.08 -2.51 1.07
CA GLU A 344 2.40 -1.23 1.09
C GLU A 344 1.82 -0.93 -0.29
N GLU A 345 2.65 -1.02 -1.33
CA GLU A 345 2.36 -0.80 -2.75
C GLU A 345 1.31 -1.76 -3.35
N LYS A 346 1.01 -2.82 -2.63
CA LYS A 346 -0.04 -3.79 -2.99
C LYS A 346 -1.34 -3.60 -2.19
N GLY A 347 -1.39 -2.56 -1.34
CA GLY A 347 -2.53 -2.19 -0.52
C GLY A 347 -2.33 -2.48 0.97
N LEU A 348 -1.21 -2.04 1.52
CA LEU A 348 -0.88 -2.06 2.95
C LEU A 348 -0.83 -3.47 3.56
N TRP A 349 -0.37 -4.49 2.78
CA TRP A 349 -0.46 -5.90 3.22
C TRP A 349 0.34 -6.21 4.46
N GLY A 350 1.56 -5.70 4.56
CA GLY A 350 2.45 -6.01 5.69
C GLY A 350 1.96 -5.41 7.00
N SER A 351 1.52 -4.17 6.98
CA SER A 351 0.94 -3.51 8.16
C SER A 351 -0.45 -4.09 8.52
N ASP A 352 -1.27 -4.48 7.53
CA ASP A 352 -2.54 -5.19 7.77
C ASP A 352 -2.25 -6.53 8.47
N TYR A 353 -1.29 -7.31 7.94
CA TYR A 353 -0.89 -8.58 8.55
C TYR A 353 -0.34 -8.38 9.97
N TYR A 354 0.55 -7.38 10.19
CA TYR A 354 1.06 -7.07 11.52
C TYR A 354 -0.06 -6.67 12.47
N SER A 355 -1.00 -5.83 12.05
CA SER A 355 -2.11 -5.38 12.90
C SER A 355 -3.07 -6.51 13.30
N GLU A 356 -3.20 -7.53 12.46
CA GLU A 356 -3.99 -8.75 12.75
C GLU A 356 -3.21 -9.80 13.54
N HIS A 357 -1.86 -9.82 13.42
CA HIS A 357 -0.95 -10.77 14.08
C HIS A 357 0.19 -10.01 14.78
N PRO A 358 -0.12 -9.13 15.73
CA PRO A 358 0.87 -8.23 16.31
C PRO A 358 1.89 -9.01 17.16
N LEU A 359 3.19 -8.76 16.92
CA LEU A 359 4.28 -9.35 17.70
C LEU A 359 4.40 -8.69 19.09
N PHE A 360 3.94 -7.46 19.21
CA PHE A 360 3.84 -6.69 20.46
C PHE A 360 2.39 -6.25 20.66
N PRO A 361 1.81 -6.36 21.87
CA PRO A 361 0.41 -6.05 22.09
C PRO A 361 0.05 -4.60 21.70
N LEU A 362 -0.91 -4.42 20.79
CA LEU A 362 -1.37 -3.10 20.37
C LEU A 362 -2.02 -2.30 21.52
N ALA A 363 -2.58 -2.99 22.52
CA ALA A 363 -3.11 -2.35 23.73
C ALA A 363 -2.02 -1.65 24.53
N ASN A 364 -0.79 -2.16 24.50
CA ASN A 364 0.37 -1.63 25.20
C ASN A 364 1.26 -0.75 24.28
N THR A 365 0.85 -0.51 23.03
CA THR A 365 1.55 0.37 22.10
C THR A 365 1.09 1.80 22.28
N THR A 366 1.97 2.69 22.71
CA THR A 366 1.62 4.08 23.04
C THR A 366 1.29 4.89 21.78
N ALA A 367 2.06 4.70 20.71
CA ALA A 367 1.84 5.29 19.40
C ALA A 367 2.58 4.52 18.30
N ASP A 368 2.22 4.78 17.05
CA ASP A 368 3.02 4.48 15.85
C ASP A 368 3.45 5.80 15.18
N LEU A 369 4.73 5.92 14.88
CA LEU A 369 5.34 7.00 14.11
C LEU A 369 5.72 6.46 12.74
N ASN A 370 4.85 6.65 11.76
CA ASN A 370 5.04 6.19 10.40
C ASN A 370 5.79 7.24 9.58
N ILE A 371 6.78 6.80 8.81
CA ILE A 371 7.61 7.67 7.98
C ILE A 371 7.56 7.14 6.55
N ASP A 372 6.96 7.93 5.67
CA ASP A 372 6.76 7.52 4.28
C ASP A 372 6.92 8.75 3.38
N MET A 373 7.95 8.75 2.53
CA MET A 373 8.37 9.86 1.70
C MET A 373 8.72 11.11 2.52
N VAL A 374 9.97 11.26 2.91
CA VAL A 374 10.49 12.42 3.67
C VAL A 374 11.76 13.02 3.07
N GLY A 375 12.14 12.56 1.88
CA GLY A 375 13.39 12.92 1.23
C GLY A 375 13.28 14.04 0.19
N ARG A 376 12.09 14.43 -0.20
CA ARG A 376 11.87 15.40 -1.28
C ARG A 376 11.19 16.68 -0.81
N VAL A 377 10.84 17.52 -1.76
CA VAL A 377 10.11 18.76 -1.57
C VAL A 377 8.83 18.70 -2.41
N ASP A 378 7.69 19.06 -1.81
CA ASP A 378 6.43 19.23 -2.52
C ASP A 378 6.56 20.34 -3.57
N THR A 379 6.47 19.98 -4.84
CA THR A 379 6.59 20.91 -5.96
C THR A 379 5.41 21.88 -6.06
N GLU A 380 4.30 21.61 -5.40
CA GLU A 380 3.14 22.48 -5.32
C GLU A 380 3.22 23.48 -4.15
N ARG A 381 4.20 23.31 -3.24
CA ARG A 381 4.38 24.21 -2.10
C ARG A 381 5.11 25.50 -2.50
N GLN A 382 4.35 26.55 -2.75
CA GLN A 382 4.83 27.86 -3.20
C GLN A 382 5.04 28.86 -2.04
N THR A 383 5.23 28.39 -0.81
CA THR A 383 5.38 29.20 0.39
C THR A 383 6.86 29.43 0.73
N ALA A 384 7.15 30.47 1.51
CA ALA A 384 8.52 30.83 1.89
C ALA A 384 9.24 29.75 2.70
N ASP A 385 8.52 28.79 3.27
CA ASP A 385 9.02 27.67 4.05
C ASP A 385 9.15 26.36 3.25
N SER A 386 9.15 26.42 1.93
CA SER A 386 9.22 25.23 1.05
C SER A 386 10.43 24.32 1.32
N LEU A 387 11.47 24.81 1.95
CA LEU A 387 12.65 24.04 2.40
C LEU A 387 12.71 23.87 3.93
N ASN A 388 11.62 24.12 4.65
CA ASN A 388 11.58 24.03 6.12
C ASN A 388 10.24 23.54 6.64
N TYR A 389 9.71 22.44 6.12
CA TYR A 389 8.39 21.90 6.51
C TYR A 389 8.39 20.37 6.55
N VAL A 390 7.35 19.82 7.16
CA VAL A 390 6.90 18.43 7.05
C VAL A 390 5.38 18.41 7.16
N TYR A 391 4.71 17.61 6.34
CA TYR A 391 3.30 17.28 6.56
C TYR A 391 3.18 16.25 7.67
N VAL A 392 2.23 16.48 8.58
CA VAL A 392 1.95 15.60 9.72
C VAL A 392 0.49 15.20 9.67
N ILE A 393 0.24 13.92 9.57
CA ILE A 393 -1.09 13.33 9.43
C ILE A 393 -1.40 12.50 10.68
N GLY A 394 -2.62 12.60 11.21
CA GLY A 394 -3.08 11.89 12.40
C GLY A 394 -2.99 12.69 13.70
N HIS A 395 -2.50 13.94 13.65
CA HIS A 395 -2.18 14.73 14.85
C HIS A 395 -3.39 14.99 15.76
N ASP A 396 -4.59 15.14 15.22
CA ASP A 396 -5.84 15.42 15.94
C ASP A 396 -6.79 14.20 15.98
N LYS A 397 -6.27 13.00 15.69
CA LYS A 397 -7.00 11.74 15.71
C LYS A 397 -6.51 10.86 16.88
N LEU A 398 -7.43 10.14 17.51
CA LEU A 398 -7.16 9.12 18.53
C LEU A 398 -6.56 9.62 19.86
N SER A 399 -5.78 10.71 19.89
CA SER A 399 -5.15 11.22 21.12
C SER A 399 -4.96 12.73 21.11
N THR A 400 -5.39 13.38 22.20
CA THR A 400 -5.12 14.81 22.43
C THR A 400 -3.67 15.10 22.81
N ASP A 401 -2.88 14.09 23.14
CA ASP A 401 -1.46 14.25 23.51
C ASP A 401 -0.54 14.42 22.28
N LEU A 402 -0.96 13.92 21.08
CA LEU A 402 -0.13 13.89 19.87
C LEU A 402 0.38 15.26 19.45
N PRO A 403 -0.48 16.28 19.21
CA PRO A 403 0.00 17.59 18.77
C PRO A 403 0.89 18.25 19.82
N ILE A 404 0.55 18.14 21.10
CA ILE A 404 1.30 18.76 22.21
C ILE A 404 2.74 18.24 22.23
N ILE A 405 2.91 16.92 22.11
CA ILE A 405 4.24 16.29 22.15
C ILE A 405 5.03 16.60 20.88
N ASN A 406 4.40 16.46 19.73
CA ASN A 406 5.08 16.63 18.45
C ASN A 406 5.52 18.09 18.22
N GLU A 407 4.67 19.05 18.54
CA GLU A 407 5.01 20.48 18.45
C GLU A 407 6.12 20.88 19.43
N ALA A 408 6.07 20.37 20.66
CA ALA A 408 7.13 20.61 21.63
C ALA A 408 8.46 20.00 21.20
N ALA A 409 8.46 18.78 20.67
CA ALA A 409 9.65 18.11 20.13
C ALA A 409 10.23 18.86 18.92
N ASN A 410 9.38 19.32 18.00
CA ASN A 410 9.78 20.11 16.86
C ASN A 410 10.45 21.42 17.28
N LYS A 411 9.83 22.16 18.20
CA LYS A 411 10.38 23.41 18.75
C LYS A 411 11.74 23.21 19.42
N ALA A 412 11.92 22.07 20.08
CA ALA A 412 13.16 21.71 20.78
C ALA A 412 14.26 21.16 19.85
N SER A 413 13.94 20.87 18.59
CA SER A 413 14.88 20.27 17.62
C SER A 413 15.14 21.17 16.42
N THR A 414 14.36 21.04 15.37
CA THR A 414 14.65 21.63 14.05
C THR A 414 13.73 22.79 13.68
N ASN A 415 12.66 22.98 14.43
CA ASN A 415 11.69 24.07 14.26
C ASN A 415 11.15 24.15 12.80
N LEU A 416 10.75 23.02 12.26
CA LEU A 416 10.08 22.94 10.95
C LEU A 416 8.68 23.53 11.03
N THR A 417 8.12 23.97 9.92
CA THR A 417 6.67 24.19 9.80
C THR A 417 5.98 22.82 9.78
N LEU A 418 5.20 22.52 10.81
CA LEU A 418 4.32 21.35 10.82
C LEU A 418 3.04 21.70 10.07
N ASP A 419 2.80 21.05 8.95
CA ASP A 419 1.64 21.33 8.10
C ASP A 419 0.65 20.16 8.19
N TYR A 420 -0.58 20.46 8.57
CA TYR A 420 -1.65 19.50 8.81
C TYR A 420 -2.65 19.39 7.64
N LYS A 421 -2.27 19.91 6.45
CA LYS A 421 -3.12 19.95 5.25
C LYS A 421 -3.83 18.63 4.94
N TYR A 422 -3.14 17.51 5.12
CA TYR A 422 -3.64 16.18 4.77
C TYR A 422 -4.38 15.46 5.90
N ASP A 423 -4.57 16.11 7.04
CA ASP A 423 -5.44 15.63 8.11
C ASP A 423 -6.93 15.95 7.88
N ASP A 424 -7.22 16.81 6.92
CA ASP A 424 -8.59 17.15 6.56
C ASP A 424 -9.33 15.94 5.99
N PRO A 425 -10.46 15.49 6.59
CA PRO A 425 -11.28 14.42 6.04
C PRO A 425 -11.78 14.67 4.61
N ALA A 426 -11.79 15.93 4.16
CA ALA A 426 -12.16 16.33 2.80
C ALA A 426 -10.97 16.33 1.81
N ASP A 427 -9.77 15.92 2.25
CA ASP A 427 -8.61 15.80 1.36
C ASP A 427 -8.91 14.88 0.17
N LYS A 428 -8.85 15.46 -1.04
CA LYS A 428 -9.15 14.76 -2.30
C LYS A 428 -8.15 13.65 -2.60
N ASN A 429 -6.92 13.77 -2.11
CA ASN A 429 -5.87 12.77 -2.26
C ASN A 429 -6.02 11.61 -1.28
N MET A 430 -6.87 11.77 -0.25
CA MET A 430 -7.14 10.79 0.79
C MET A 430 -5.85 10.25 1.46
N ILE A 431 -4.87 11.12 1.72
CA ILE A 431 -3.53 10.74 2.20
C ILE A 431 -3.61 9.96 3.51
N TYR A 432 -4.56 10.28 4.40
CA TYR A 432 -4.74 9.56 5.67
C TYR A 432 -4.89 8.03 5.51
N TYR A 433 -5.34 7.55 4.35
CA TYR A 433 -5.60 6.12 4.09
C TYR A 433 -4.50 5.44 3.27
N ARG A 434 -3.43 6.17 2.91
CA ARG A 434 -2.51 5.74 1.86
C ARG A 434 -1.15 5.29 2.37
N SER A 435 -0.97 5.16 3.70
CA SER A 435 0.25 4.57 4.25
C SER A 435 -0.07 3.69 5.46
N ASP A 436 0.93 2.99 5.96
CA ASP A 436 0.85 1.88 6.91
C ASP A 436 0.29 2.25 8.28
N HIS A 437 0.43 3.52 8.71
CA HIS A 437 -0.18 4.05 9.95
C HIS A 437 -1.68 3.78 10.03
N TYR A 438 -2.36 3.71 8.87
CA TYR A 438 -3.81 3.52 8.84
C TYR A 438 -4.24 2.18 9.46
N ASN A 439 -3.45 1.12 9.30
CA ASN A 439 -3.74 -0.18 9.90
C ASN A 439 -3.60 -0.17 11.43
N PHE A 440 -2.68 0.62 11.98
CA PHE A 440 -2.58 0.87 13.42
C PHE A 440 -3.75 1.74 13.91
N ALA A 441 -4.08 2.81 13.18
CA ALA A 441 -5.19 3.70 13.53
C ALA A 441 -6.54 2.97 13.59
N LYS A 442 -6.82 2.06 12.64
CA LYS A 442 -8.01 1.19 12.66
C LYS A 442 -8.13 0.34 13.93
N LYS A 443 -7.00 -0.01 14.55
CA LYS A 443 -6.94 -0.76 15.82
C LYS A 443 -6.94 0.16 17.04
N GLY A 444 -7.11 1.47 16.86
CA GLY A 444 -7.17 2.46 17.94
C GLY A 444 -5.80 2.81 18.53
N VAL A 445 -4.71 2.53 17.85
CA VAL A 445 -3.37 3.01 18.24
C VAL A 445 -3.21 4.45 17.74
N PRO A 446 -2.84 5.42 18.61
CA PRO A 446 -2.50 6.77 18.17
C PRO A 446 -1.37 6.77 17.14
N VAL A 447 -1.49 7.55 16.08
CA VAL A 447 -0.53 7.55 14.97
C VAL A 447 -0.12 8.97 14.58
N LEU A 448 1.14 9.13 14.16
CA LEU A 448 1.60 10.27 13.38
C LEU A 448 2.25 9.73 12.11
N PHE A 449 1.80 10.20 10.98
CA PHE A 449 2.42 9.93 9.70
C PHE A 449 3.13 11.19 9.19
N PHE A 450 4.41 11.07 8.90
CA PHE A 450 5.28 12.15 8.43
C PHE A 450 5.54 11.98 6.94
N TYR A 451 5.27 13.06 6.18
CA TYR A 451 5.21 13.03 4.74
C TYR A 451 5.75 14.33 4.12
N ASP A 452 6.34 14.30 2.95
CA ASP A 452 6.85 15.48 2.27
C ASP A 452 5.93 16.09 1.22
N GLY A 453 4.90 15.36 0.78
CA GLY A 453 3.90 15.85 -0.15
C GLY A 453 4.23 15.70 -1.63
N MET A 454 5.33 15.05 -2.01
CA MET A 454 5.74 14.91 -3.40
C MET A 454 4.92 13.82 -4.12
N LEU A 455 3.73 14.18 -4.62
CA LEU A 455 2.84 13.31 -5.42
C LEU A 455 2.99 13.51 -6.93
N LEU A 456 3.68 14.55 -7.35
CA LEU A 456 3.92 14.87 -8.76
C LEU A 456 5.34 14.47 -9.17
N ALA A 457 5.68 14.71 -10.41
CA ALA A 457 6.98 14.47 -11.00
C ALA A 457 7.43 13.00 -10.94
N ASP A 458 8.10 12.57 -9.86
CA ASP A 458 8.79 11.28 -9.81
C ASP A 458 8.03 10.19 -9.03
N TYR A 459 6.90 10.51 -8.39
CA TYR A 459 6.10 9.53 -7.65
C TYR A 459 5.69 8.36 -8.57
N HIS A 460 6.02 7.14 -8.16
CA HIS A 460 5.82 5.92 -8.93
C HIS A 460 6.48 5.93 -10.34
N GLN A 461 7.61 6.64 -10.47
CA GLN A 461 8.37 6.68 -11.72
C GLN A 461 9.78 6.09 -11.54
N PRO A 462 10.39 5.55 -12.62
CA PRO A 462 11.78 5.10 -12.57
C PRO A 462 12.78 6.22 -12.26
N THR A 463 12.33 7.46 -12.33
CA THR A 463 13.12 8.66 -12.07
C THR A 463 13.13 9.07 -10.60
N ASP A 464 12.49 8.32 -9.70
CA ASP A 464 12.65 8.48 -8.25
C ASP A 464 13.97 7.88 -7.80
N THR A 465 15.03 8.67 -7.89
CA THR A 465 16.42 8.25 -7.68
C THR A 465 17.09 9.02 -6.55
N ILE A 466 18.16 8.45 -5.99
CA ILE A 466 18.90 9.00 -4.83
C ILE A 466 19.47 10.42 -5.09
N GLU A 467 19.79 10.75 -6.33
CA GLU A 467 20.35 12.06 -6.72
C GLU A 467 19.36 13.20 -6.49
N LYS A 468 18.07 12.89 -6.39
CA LYS A 468 17.01 13.86 -6.19
C LYS A 468 16.63 14.10 -4.73
N ILE A 469 17.21 13.34 -3.81
CA ILE A 469 16.93 13.45 -2.37
C ILE A 469 17.61 14.68 -1.77
N ASN A 470 16.84 15.47 -1.04
CA ASN A 470 17.33 16.58 -0.24
C ASN A 470 17.74 16.08 1.16
N PHE A 471 18.97 15.59 1.28
CA PHE A 471 19.46 15.00 2.53
C PHE A 471 19.51 15.99 3.70
N ASP A 472 19.64 17.30 3.46
CA ASP A 472 19.58 18.30 4.53
C ASP A 472 18.18 18.38 5.15
N LEU A 473 17.17 18.52 4.31
CA LEU A 473 15.79 18.59 4.77
C LEU A 473 15.33 17.24 5.38
N MET A 474 15.72 16.14 4.75
CA MET A 474 15.46 14.79 5.26
C MET A 474 16.08 14.61 6.67
N GLN A 475 17.34 14.95 6.87
CA GLN A 475 17.98 14.87 8.19
C GLN A 475 17.23 15.69 9.25
N ARG A 476 16.78 16.89 8.91
CA ARG A 476 16.03 17.75 9.84
C ARG A 476 14.67 17.15 10.19
N ARG A 477 13.96 16.57 9.22
CA ARG A 477 12.71 15.84 9.45
C ARG A 477 12.92 14.64 10.38
N VAL A 478 13.89 13.81 10.08
CA VAL A 478 14.23 12.62 10.88
C VAL A 478 14.66 12.98 12.29
N MET A 479 15.43 14.08 12.44
CA MET A 479 15.83 14.61 13.75
C MET A 479 14.60 15.00 14.57
N MET A 480 13.64 15.71 13.99
CA MET A 480 12.40 16.10 14.65
C MET A 480 11.60 14.87 15.07
N ILE A 481 11.43 13.87 14.17
CA ILE A 481 10.71 12.63 14.46
C ILE A 481 11.39 11.85 15.59
N TYR A 482 12.73 11.80 15.60
CA TYR A 482 13.51 11.19 16.69
C TYR A 482 13.27 11.88 18.05
N TYR A 483 13.18 13.21 18.09
CA TYR A 483 12.86 13.94 19.32
C TYR A 483 11.45 13.64 19.81
N THR A 484 10.49 13.53 18.90
CA THR A 484 9.11 13.08 19.20
C THR A 484 9.12 11.67 19.77
N ALA A 485 9.85 10.74 19.13
CA ALA A 485 10.00 9.37 19.60
C ALA A 485 10.67 9.30 20.99
N ALA A 486 11.73 10.07 21.21
CA ALA A 486 12.44 10.12 22.50
C ALA A 486 11.53 10.62 23.63
N GLU A 487 10.69 11.61 23.37
CA GLU A 487 9.71 12.11 24.33
C GLU A 487 8.66 11.05 24.64
N MET A 488 8.04 10.43 23.64
CA MET A 488 7.01 9.39 23.81
C MET A 488 7.56 8.15 24.52
N ALA A 489 8.80 7.76 24.22
CA ALA A 489 9.45 6.60 24.85
C ALA A 489 9.81 6.80 26.31
N ASN A 490 9.90 8.06 26.81
CA ASN A 490 10.34 8.38 28.17
C ASN A 490 9.26 8.96 29.08
N ARG A 491 8.06 9.26 28.58
CA ARG A 491 6.95 9.79 29.39
C ARG A 491 6.52 8.80 30.49
N ASP A 492 5.91 9.33 31.56
CA ASP A 492 5.35 8.49 32.62
C ASP A 492 4.17 7.67 32.11
N GLU A 493 3.19 8.31 31.48
CA GLU A 493 2.00 7.66 31.00
C GLU A 493 2.09 7.39 29.48
N MET A 494 1.44 6.31 29.02
CA MET A 494 1.16 6.14 27.60
C MET A 494 0.26 7.29 27.13
N LEU A 495 0.25 7.55 25.81
CA LEU A 495 -0.66 8.53 25.22
C LEU A 495 -2.11 8.14 25.52
N LYS A 496 -2.93 9.12 25.82
CA LYS A 496 -4.37 8.94 25.96
C LYS A 496 -4.95 8.45 24.64
N ARG A 497 -5.98 7.62 24.73
CA ARG A 497 -6.81 7.21 23.60
C ARG A 497 -8.21 7.82 23.79
N ASP A 498 -8.27 9.14 23.80
CA ASP A 498 -9.43 9.92 24.22
C ASP A 498 -10.22 10.54 23.05
N LEU A 499 -9.72 10.39 21.81
CA LEU A 499 -10.42 10.79 20.61
C LEU A 499 -10.86 9.58 19.80
N LYS A 500 -11.95 9.76 19.04
CA LYS A 500 -12.40 8.75 18.07
C LYS A 500 -11.72 9.01 16.72
N LEU A 501 -11.49 7.93 15.98
CA LEU A 501 -11.09 8.03 14.58
C LEU A 501 -12.28 8.56 13.77
N ASN A 502 -12.33 9.87 13.59
CA ASN A 502 -13.42 10.54 12.86
C ASN A 502 -13.05 10.72 11.39
N MET A 503 -12.87 9.60 10.70
CA MET A 503 -12.58 9.54 9.27
C MET A 503 -13.65 8.71 8.57
N PRO A 504 -14.11 9.09 7.36
CA PRO A 504 -15.02 8.26 6.58
C PRO A 504 -14.45 6.84 6.42
N SER A 505 -15.29 5.81 6.52
CA SER A 505 -14.86 4.44 6.21
C SER A 505 -14.51 4.34 4.72
N ARG A 506 -13.43 3.67 4.40
CA ARG A 506 -12.98 3.39 3.03
C ARG A 506 -13.78 2.26 2.40
#